data_3e22a71a584eff43eb0fecc90135d4f1
#
_entry.id   3e22a71a584eff43eb0fecc90135d4f1
#
_cell.length_a   1.000
_cell.length_b   1.000
_cell.length_c   1.000
_cell.angle_alpha   90.00
_cell.angle_beta   90.00
_cell.angle_gamma   90.00
#
_symmetry.space_group_name_H-M   'P 1'
#
loop_
_entity.id
_entity.type
_entity.pdbx_description
1 polymer ?
#
loop_
_entity_poly.entity_id
_entity_poly.type
_entity_poly.pdbx_seq_one_letter_code
_entity_poly.pdbx_strand_id
1 'polypeptide(L)'
;MKNFVWVCFLFLAVSCISNKRINYLQNLQGEEEIALGEFIPYAEVDYEYILQPFDIVDIDFASSNEELLKAFEYHGASGSRMGRGGMGAMGGAMDVFYFSGYPIDKNGEVRMPILGLIKLAGLTEEEGRDKVQEAINSYFKEDVDVRLRIGGIRFTALGEFNSVGTKVILKNRATIFDALAMAGESNILAKKNELFLIRQYDGGTKIHQINLNDRRLLASPYYFIQPNDVLYLQPMQIRQIGSGESLSASLQLGISILTAILFIYGVTSGIF
;
A
#
# COMPACT_ATOMS: atom_id res chain seq x y z
N MET A 1 20.76 15.52 -49.45
CA MET A 1 20.75 14.23 -48.71
C MET A 1 21.51 14.31 -47.37
N LYS A 2 22.74 14.81 -47.29
CA LYS A 2 23.54 14.88 -46.08
C LYS A 2 22.88 15.65 -44.94
N ASN A 3 22.18 16.76 -45.21
CA ASN A 3 21.51 17.60 -44.20
C ASN A 3 20.23 17.00 -43.67
N PHE A 4 19.54 16.17 -44.43
CA PHE A 4 18.29 15.48 -43.98
C PHE A 4 18.59 14.38 -42.97
N VAL A 5 19.67 13.63 -43.16
CA VAL A 5 20.11 12.61 -42.21
C VAL A 5 20.49 13.24 -40.85
N TRP A 6 21.12 14.42 -40.85
CA TRP A 6 21.44 15.16 -39.63
C TRP A 6 20.21 15.64 -38.86
N VAL A 7 19.16 16.08 -39.56
CA VAL A 7 17.88 16.49 -38.95
C VAL A 7 17.18 15.30 -38.33
N CYS A 8 17.15 14.14 -39.00
CA CYS A 8 16.59 12.91 -38.41
C CYS A 8 17.35 12.44 -37.16
N PHE A 9 18.70 12.58 -37.17
CA PHE A 9 19.53 12.21 -36.01
C PHE A 9 19.30 13.15 -34.81
N LEU A 10 19.00 14.42 -35.04
CA LEU A 10 18.69 15.40 -34.01
C LEU A 10 17.36 15.09 -33.30
N PHE A 11 16.36 14.55 -34.02
CA PHE A 11 15.07 14.16 -33.43
C PHE A 11 15.15 12.90 -32.55
N LEU A 12 16.14 12.04 -32.76
CA LEU A 12 16.35 10.84 -31.92
C LEU A 12 16.96 11.15 -30.53
N ALA A 13 17.52 12.35 -30.35
CA ALA A 13 18.23 12.72 -29.11
C ALA A 13 17.33 13.28 -28.00
N VAL A 14 16.03 13.46 -28.21
CA VAL A 14 15.16 14.27 -27.30
C VAL A 14 14.31 13.45 -26.34
N SER A 15 14.43 12.11 -26.28
CA SER A 15 13.51 11.25 -25.52
C SER A 15 14.14 10.55 -24.32
N CYS A 16 14.90 11.25 -23.47
CA CYS A 16 15.36 10.68 -22.20
C CYS A 16 14.52 11.18 -21.02
N ILE A 17 13.93 10.25 -20.26
CA ILE A 17 13.33 10.57 -18.96
C ILE A 17 14.46 10.96 -18.00
N SER A 18 14.38 12.13 -17.38
CA SER A 18 15.38 12.59 -16.42
C SER A 18 15.43 11.66 -15.21
N ASN A 19 16.63 11.25 -14.78
CA ASN A 19 16.88 10.46 -13.58
C ASN A 19 16.26 11.10 -12.31
N LYS A 20 16.15 12.43 -12.27
CA LYS A 20 15.49 13.15 -11.17
C LYS A 20 14.02 12.78 -10.96
N ARG A 21 13.35 12.22 -11.97
CA ARG A 21 11.93 11.78 -11.87
C ARG A 21 11.78 10.34 -11.42
N ILE A 22 12.85 9.56 -11.49
CA ILE A 22 12.81 8.10 -11.25
C ILE A 22 13.27 7.77 -9.83
N ASN A 23 14.24 8.52 -9.28
CA ASN A 23 14.85 8.21 -8.01
C ASN A 23 13.98 8.68 -6.83
N TYR A 24 13.95 7.88 -5.78
CA TYR A 24 13.33 8.21 -4.49
C TYR A 24 14.25 9.05 -3.61
N LEU A 25 13.68 9.75 -2.64
CA LEU A 25 14.39 10.36 -1.50
C LEU A 25 15.57 11.25 -1.88
N GLN A 26 15.39 12.12 -2.85
CA GLN A 26 16.38 13.10 -3.28
C GLN A 26 16.24 14.40 -2.47
N ASN A 27 17.34 15.14 -2.33
CA ASN A 27 17.28 16.55 -1.96
C ASN A 27 16.82 17.35 -3.17
N LEU A 28 15.67 18.00 -3.08
CA LEU A 28 15.12 18.81 -4.15
C LEU A 28 15.73 20.21 -4.14
N GLN A 29 15.91 20.82 -5.32
CA GLN A 29 16.47 22.16 -5.45
C GLN A 29 15.58 23.22 -4.78
N GLY A 30 16.17 24.10 -3.99
CA GLY A 30 15.46 25.17 -3.29
C GLY A 30 14.90 24.79 -1.91
N GLU A 31 15.17 23.58 -1.46
CA GLU A 31 14.74 23.07 -0.16
C GLU A 31 15.97 22.81 0.73
N GLU A 32 15.76 22.74 2.03
CA GLU A 32 16.80 22.41 3.00
C GLU A 32 17.36 21.00 2.71
N GLU A 33 18.68 20.93 2.55
CA GLU A 33 19.33 19.66 2.26
C GLU A 33 19.44 18.81 3.53
N ILE A 34 18.93 17.59 3.48
CA ILE A 34 19.12 16.58 4.50
C ILE A 34 20.34 15.75 4.13
N ALA A 35 21.39 15.81 4.95
CA ALA A 35 22.65 15.10 4.69
C ALA A 35 22.48 13.58 4.87
N LEU A 36 23.38 12.80 4.26
CA LEU A 36 23.45 11.36 4.52
C LEU A 36 24.00 11.14 5.93
N GLY A 37 23.30 10.33 6.74
CA GLY A 37 23.64 10.07 8.14
C GLY A 37 23.04 11.07 9.13
N GLU A 38 22.34 12.08 8.65
CA GLU A 38 21.59 13.00 9.50
C GLU A 38 20.39 12.30 10.12
N PHE A 39 20.12 12.59 11.41
CA PHE A 39 18.96 12.08 12.11
C PHE A 39 17.71 12.88 11.71
N ILE A 40 16.74 12.19 11.14
CA ILE A 40 15.46 12.77 10.74
C ILE A 40 14.40 12.34 11.76
N PRO A 41 13.90 13.26 12.60
CA PRO A 41 12.83 12.91 13.53
C PRO A 41 11.55 12.62 12.74
N TYR A 42 10.76 11.68 13.22
CA TYR A 42 9.41 11.51 12.70
C TYR A 42 8.56 12.72 13.07
N ALA A 43 7.60 13.07 12.20
CA ALA A 43 6.60 14.07 12.59
C ALA A 43 5.93 13.62 13.90
N GLU A 44 5.71 14.56 14.81
CA GLU A 44 4.85 14.34 15.98
C GLU A 44 3.40 14.13 15.52
N VAL A 45 3.11 12.96 15.04
CA VAL A 45 1.76 12.48 14.77
C VAL A 45 1.53 11.35 15.74
N ASP A 46 0.38 11.36 16.34
CA ASP A 46 -0.10 10.24 17.14
C ASP A 46 -0.19 9.02 16.20
N TYR A 47 0.81 8.14 16.28
CA TYR A 47 0.93 6.97 15.38
C TYR A 47 0.08 5.80 15.86
N GLU A 48 -0.65 5.98 16.96
CA GLU A 48 -1.56 4.98 17.45
C GLU A 48 -2.80 4.93 16.56
N TYR A 49 -3.00 3.78 15.94
CA TYR A 49 -4.19 3.56 15.16
C TYR A 49 -5.40 3.44 16.08
N ILE A 50 -6.41 4.25 15.82
CA ILE A 50 -7.70 4.17 16.51
C ILE A 50 -8.60 3.23 15.73
N LEU A 51 -9.10 2.20 16.39
CA LEU A 51 -10.00 1.20 15.84
C LEU A 51 -11.27 1.85 15.27
N GLN A 52 -11.62 1.48 14.05
CA GLN A 52 -12.77 2.04 13.33
C GLN A 52 -13.85 0.97 13.10
N PRO A 53 -15.11 1.36 12.89
CA PRO A 53 -16.13 0.46 12.38
C PRO A 53 -15.67 -0.22 11.09
N PHE A 54 -15.98 -1.51 10.95
CA PHE A 54 -15.59 -2.40 9.85
C PHE A 54 -14.12 -2.86 9.85
N ASP A 55 -13.32 -2.49 10.85
CA ASP A 55 -12.03 -3.13 11.07
C ASP A 55 -12.22 -4.58 11.53
N ILE A 56 -11.16 -5.37 11.32
CA ILE A 56 -11.10 -6.75 11.81
C ILE A 56 -9.98 -6.82 12.84
N VAL A 57 -10.33 -7.26 14.04
CA VAL A 57 -9.39 -7.46 15.14
C VAL A 57 -9.20 -8.95 15.41
N ASP A 58 -7.97 -9.34 15.64
CA ASP A 58 -7.61 -10.67 16.09
C ASP A 58 -7.52 -10.64 17.61
N ILE A 59 -8.34 -11.44 18.27
CA ILE A 59 -8.42 -11.50 19.73
C ILE A 59 -8.14 -12.93 20.16
N ASP A 60 -6.97 -13.12 20.76
CA ASP A 60 -6.51 -14.39 21.30
C ASP A 60 -6.60 -14.39 22.83
N PHE A 61 -6.96 -15.53 23.38
CA PHE A 61 -7.01 -15.77 24.82
C PHE A 61 -5.98 -16.82 25.21
N ALA A 62 -5.26 -16.55 26.27
CA ALA A 62 -4.33 -17.48 26.88
C ALA A 62 -4.72 -17.74 28.35
N SER A 63 -4.83 -19.00 28.75
CA SER A 63 -5.11 -19.43 30.10
C SER A 63 -4.43 -20.76 30.38
N SER A 64 -4.12 -21.02 31.65
CA SER A 64 -3.67 -22.34 32.12
C SER A 64 -4.80 -23.39 32.07
N ASN A 65 -6.06 -22.97 32.01
CA ASN A 65 -7.24 -23.84 31.94
C ASN A 65 -7.70 -24.04 30.48
N GLU A 66 -7.44 -25.22 29.91
CA GLU A 66 -7.83 -25.58 28.54
C GLU A 66 -9.35 -25.61 28.32
N GLU A 67 -10.15 -25.87 29.35
CA GLU A 67 -11.60 -25.91 29.20
C GLU A 67 -12.17 -24.53 28.98
N LEU A 68 -11.60 -23.50 29.63
CA LEU A 68 -11.94 -22.11 29.40
C LEU A 68 -11.61 -21.68 27.96
N LEU A 69 -10.44 -22.05 27.46
CA LEU A 69 -10.03 -21.70 26.09
C LEU A 69 -11.00 -22.26 25.04
N LYS A 70 -11.49 -23.48 25.24
CA LYS A 70 -12.48 -24.10 24.35
C LYS A 70 -13.82 -23.32 24.32
N ALA A 71 -14.17 -22.66 25.40
CA ALA A 71 -15.39 -21.85 25.47
C ALA A 71 -15.31 -20.56 24.62
N PHE A 72 -14.08 -20.06 24.39
CA PHE A 72 -13.83 -18.91 23.51
C PHE A 72 -13.55 -19.31 22.06
N GLU A 73 -13.34 -20.60 21.77
CA GLU A 73 -13.19 -21.05 20.38
C GLU A 73 -14.49 -20.74 19.61
N TYR A 74 -14.42 -19.76 18.72
CA TYR A 74 -15.54 -19.36 17.86
C TYR A 74 -15.83 -20.49 16.88
N HIS A 75 -16.99 -21.10 17.02
CA HIS A 75 -17.42 -22.24 16.21
C HIS A 75 -17.54 -21.95 14.70
N GLY A 76 -17.42 -20.68 14.26
CA GLY A 76 -17.36 -20.27 12.86
C GLY A 76 -15.99 -20.45 12.22
N ALA A 77 -14.93 -20.54 13.03
CA ALA A 77 -13.55 -20.72 12.57
C ALA A 77 -13.09 -22.18 12.66
N SER A 78 -14.02 -23.14 12.73
CA SER A 78 -13.80 -24.57 12.92
C SER A 78 -12.95 -25.29 11.84
N GLY A 79 -12.33 -24.52 10.94
CA GLY A 79 -11.37 -25.06 9.95
C GLY A 79 -9.90 -24.72 10.21
N SER A 80 -9.59 -23.91 11.23
CA SER A 80 -8.35 -23.09 11.17
C SER A 80 -7.14 -23.61 11.94
N ARG A 81 -7.25 -24.62 12.80
CA ARG A 81 -6.03 -25.28 13.30
C ARG A 81 -5.31 -26.09 12.21
N MET A 82 -6.02 -26.46 11.13
CA MET A 82 -5.45 -27.20 10.00
C MET A 82 -4.81 -26.30 8.93
N GLY A 83 -5.01 -24.96 9.00
CA GLY A 83 -4.63 -24.02 7.94
C GLY A 83 -3.34 -23.24 8.14
N ARG A 84 -2.77 -23.19 9.35
CA ARG A 84 -1.55 -22.39 9.57
C ARG A 84 -0.28 -22.95 8.91
N GLY A 85 -0.29 -24.23 8.50
CA GLY A 85 0.82 -24.90 7.82
C GLY A 85 0.62 -25.17 6.32
N GLY A 86 -0.60 -25.08 5.79
CA GLY A 86 -0.92 -25.54 4.44
C GLY A 86 -1.33 -24.51 3.41
N MET A 87 -1.64 -23.29 3.82
CA MET A 87 -2.23 -22.25 2.95
C MET A 87 -1.18 -21.34 2.26
N GLY A 88 0.10 -21.54 2.53
CA GLY A 88 1.19 -20.81 1.87
C GLY A 88 1.41 -21.14 0.39
N ALA A 89 0.69 -22.12 -0.16
CA ALA A 89 0.88 -22.58 -1.54
C ALA A 89 -0.20 -22.09 -2.54
N MET A 90 -1.28 -21.47 -2.08
CA MET A 90 -2.25 -20.82 -2.97
C MET A 90 -1.95 -19.33 -3.06
N GLY A 91 -1.25 -18.94 -4.11
CA GLY A 91 -0.71 -17.60 -4.41
C GLY A 91 -1.75 -16.50 -4.65
N GLY A 92 -2.55 -16.23 -3.66
CA GLY A 92 -3.37 -15.05 -3.52
C GLY A 92 -3.47 -14.81 -2.03
N ALA A 93 -3.14 -13.59 -1.58
CA ALA A 93 -3.21 -13.19 -0.18
C ALA A 93 -4.66 -13.29 0.32
N MET A 94 -5.10 -14.52 0.58
CA MET A 94 -6.34 -14.77 1.29
C MET A 94 -6.12 -14.25 2.70
N ASP A 95 -6.82 -13.19 3.05
CA ASP A 95 -6.71 -12.54 4.34
C ASP A 95 -7.19 -13.51 5.42
N VAL A 96 -6.24 -14.22 6.03
CA VAL A 96 -6.52 -15.21 7.09
C VAL A 96 -7.29 -14.54 8.23
N PHE A 97 -6.98 -13.29 8.53
CA PHE A 97 -7.65 -12.51 9.57
C PHE A 97 -9.12 -12.22 9.23
N TYR A 98 -9.48 -12.12 7.95
CA TYR A 98 -10.88 -11.93 7.56
C TYR A 98 -11.75 -13.11 7.98
N PHE A 99 -11.21 -14.31 8.01
CA PHE A 99 -11.94 -15.53 8.36
C PHE A 99 -11.84 -15.89 9.85
N SER A 100 -10.77 -15.49 10.53
CA SER A 100 -10.52 -15.85 11.93
C SER A 100 -10.73 -14.70 12.91
N GLY A 101 -10.68 -13.44 12.45
CA GLY A 101 -10.83 -12.27 13.32
C GLY A 101 -12.27 -11.89 13.60
N TYR A 102 -12.42 -10.99 14.53
CA TYR A 102 -13.70 -10.43 14.95
C TYR A 102 -13.93 -9.10 14.22
N PRO A 103 -14.99 -8.99 13.37
CA PRO A 103 -15.31 -7.73 12.72
C PRO A 103 -15.94 -6.74 13.71
N ILE A 104 -15.52 -5.49 13.67
CA ILE A 104 -16.15 -4.37 14.35
C ILE A 104 -17.38 -3.96 13.53
N ASP A 105 -18.54 -3.97 14.14
CA ASP A 105 -19.80 -3.64 13.46
C ASP A 105 -19.93 -2.11 13.20
N LYS A 106 -21.02 -1.71 12.53
CA LYS A 106 -21.35 -0.31 12.25
C LYS A 106 -21.51 0.57 13.49
N ASN A 107 -21.81 -0.03 14.65
CA ASN A 107 -21.97 0.67 15.93
C ASN A 107 -20.62 0.78 16.66
N GLY A 108 -19.56 0.17 16.12
CA GLY A 108 -18.24 0.12 16.73
C GLY A 108 -18.09 -1.00 17.75
N GLU A 109 -18.94 -2.03 17.70
CA GLU A 109 -18.98 -3.12 18.66
C GLU A 109 -18.49 -4.43 18.02
N VAL A 110 -17.84 -5.25 18.84
CA VAL A 110 -17.44 -6.62 18.49
C VAL A 110 -18.30 -7.59 19.28
N ARG A 111 -18.85 -8.60 18.60
CA ARG A 111 -19.60 -9.68 19.24
C ARG A 111 -18.65 -10.83 19.59
N MET A 112 -18.48 -11.07 20.87
CA MET A 112 -17.66 -12.17 21.38
C MET A 112 -18.51 -13.23 22.07
N PRO A 113 -18.13 -14.52 21.95
CA PRO A 113 -18.75 -15.59 22.73
C PRO A 113 -18.65 -15.25 24.23
N ILE A 114 -19.70 -15.57 24.99
CA ILE A 114 -19.79 -15.39 26.44
C ILE A 114 -19.83 -13.92 26.88
N LEU A 115 -18.92 -13.06 26.36
CA LEU A 115 -18.78 -11.66 26.77
C LEU A 115 -19.82 -10.73 26.13
N GLY A 116 -20.48 -11.18 25.03
CA GLY A 116 -21.50 -10.39 24.35
C GLY A 116 -20.91 -9.31 23.43
N LEU A 117 -21.49 -8.11 23.47
CA LEU A 117 -21.07 -6.96 22.66
C LEU A 117 -20.10 -6.07 23.46
N ILE A 118 -18.94 -5.82 22.88
CA ILE A 118 -17.92 -4.92 23.46
C ILE A 118 -17.61 -3.84 22.45
N LYS A 119 -17.70 -2.58 22.86
CA LYS A 119 -17.39 -1.43 22.02
C LYS A 119 -15.88 -1.23 21.97
N LEU A 120 -15.31 -1.36 20.76
CA LEU A 120 -13.87 -1.19 20.51
C LEU A 120 -13.56 0.01 19.60
N ALA A 121 -14.49 0.45 18.74
CA ALA A 121 -14.25 1.62 17.90
C ALA A 121 -14.03 2.88 18.75
N GLY A 122 -13.05 3.68 18.35
CA GLY A 122 -12.62 4.87 19.07
C GLY A 122 -11.54 4.61 20.12
N LEU A 123 -11.10 3.35 20.29
CA LEU A 123 -10.03 2.95 21.21
C LEU A 123 -8.76 2.61 20.42
N THR A 124 -7.61 2.75 21.06
CA THR A 124 -6.35 2.18 20.57
C THR A 124 -6.33 0.65 20.73
N GLU A 125 -5.33 -0.01 20.15
CA GLU A 125 -5.14 -1.46 20.32
C GLU A 125 -4.98 -1.83 21.81
N GLU A 126 -4.24 -1.00 22.55
CA GLU A 126 -3.98 -1.21 23.98
C GLU A 126 -5.24 -1.00 24.84
N GLU A 127 -5.95 0.11 24.63
CA GLU A 127 -7.22 0.39 25.32
C GLU A 127 -8.28 -0.66 25.00
N GLY A 128 -8.34 -1.12 23.75
CA GLY A 128 -9.22 -2.19 23.33
C GLY A 128 -8.92 -3.51 24.01
N ARG A 129 -7.64 -3.88 24.11
CA ARG A 129 -7.17 -5.05 24.87
C ARG A 129 -7.60 -4.96 26.33
N ASP A 130 -7.33 -3.82 26.98
CA ASP A 130 -7.62 -3.63 28.41
C ASP A 130 -9.12 -3.73 28.68
N LYS A 131 -9.93 -3.20 27.78
CA LYS A 131 -11.40 -3.29 27.88
C LYS A 131 -11.92 -4.72 27.75
N VAL A 132 -11.36 -5.51 26.84
CA VAL A 132 -11.69 -6.93 26.72
C VAL A 132 -11.22 -7.68 27.95
N GLN A 133 -10.03 -7.37 28.48
CA GLN A 133 -9.49 -7.95 29.71
C GLN A 133 -10.40 -7.68 30.91
N GLU A 134 -10.87 -6.44 31.06
CA GLU A 134 -11.83 -6.08 32.12
C GLU A 134 -13.12 -6.87 32.01
N ALA A 135 -13.66 -7.00 30.79
CA ALA A 135 -14.85 -7.79 30.55
C ALA A 135 -14.65 -9.26 30.97
N ILE A 136 -13.52 -9.88 30.57
CA ILE A 136 -13.19 -11.25 30.95
C ILE A 136 -13.09 -11.41 32.47
N ASN A 137 -12.35 -10.53 33.13
CA ASN A 137 -12.15 -10.58 34.57
C ASN A 137 -13.45 -10.46 35.38
N SER A 138 -14.51 -9.87 34.78
CA SER A 138 -15.83 -9.80 35.40
C SER A 138 -16.59 -11.13 35.37
N TYR A 139 -16.31 -12.01 34.41
CA TYR A 139 -16.97 -13.31 34.23
C TYR A 139 -16.15 -14.46 34.83
N PHE A 140 -14.83 -14.38 34.74
CA PHE A 140 -13.92 -15.44 35.12
C PHE A 140 -13.02 -14.97 36.26
N LYS A 141 -12.91 -15.81 37.30
CA LYS A 141 -11.97 -15.58 38.44
C LYS A 141 -10.58 -16.14 38.16
N GLU A 142 -10.43 -16.86 37.07
CA GLU A 142 -9.19 -17.48 36.65
C GLU A 142 -8.38 -16.50 35.79
N ASP A 143 -7.06 -16.71 35.76
CA ASP A 143 -6.13 -15.86 35.03
C ASP A 143 -6.24 -16.17 33.53
N VAL A 144 -6.93 -15.29 32.79
CA VAL A 144 -7.05 -15.30 31.34
C VAL A 144 -6.37 -14.05 30.78
N ASP A 145 -5.30 -14.23 30.05
CA ASP A 145 -4.59 -13.14 29.37
C ASP A 145 -5.19 -12.89 27.99
N VAL A 146 -5.44 -11.62 27.67
CA VAL A 146 -6.00 -11.19 26.40
C VAL A 146 -4.92 -10.59 25.51
N ARG A 147 -4.85 -11.06 24.27
CA ARG A 147 -4.07 -10.42 23.22
C ARG A 147 -5.02 -9.92 22.16
N LEU A 148 -5.03 -8.62 21.93
CA LEU A 148 -5.75 -7.98 20.84
C LEU A 148 -4.74 -7.45 19.83
N ARG A 149 -4.97 -7.70 18.54
CA ARG A 149 -4.15 -7.20 17.43
C ARG A 149 -5.03 -6.77 16.28
N ILE A 150 -4.62 -5.76 15.56
CA ILE A 150 -5.20 -5.42 14.27
C ILE A 150 -4.71 -6.45 13.25
N GLY A 151 -5.58 -6.91 12.35
CA GLY A 151 -5.28 -7.93 11.32
C GLY A 151 -4.26 -7.49 10.27
N GLY A 152 -3.31 -6.61 10.65
CA GLY A 152 -2.35 -5.98 9.77
C GLY A 152 -2.90 -4.70 9.10
N ILE A 153 -2.01 -3.98 8.43
CA ILE A 153 -2.37 -2.75 7.73
C ILE A 153 -2.83 -3.11 6.32
N ARG A 154 -4.14 -2.99 6.09
CA ARG A 154 -4.75 -3.17 4.77
C ARG A 154 -4.76 -1.86 4.03
N PHE A 155 -4.29 -1.86 2.79
CA PHE A 155 -4.34 -0.71 1.90
C PHE A 155 -4.66 -1.14 0.47
N THR A 156 -5.07 -0.19 -0.37
CA THR A 156 -5.35 -0.44 -1.78
C THR A 156 -4.36 0.33 -2.66
N ALA A 157 -3.66 -0.38 -3.55
CA ALA A 157 -2.76 0.19 -4.53
C ALA A 157 -3.47 0.30 -5.90
N LEU A 158 -3.51 1.50 -6.48
CA LEU A 158 -4.14 1.79 -7.77
C LEU A 158 -3.17 2.57 -8.69
N GLY A 159 -3.33 2.40 -10.00
CA GLY A 159 -2.57 3.11 -11.03
C GLY A 159 -1.27 2.42 -11.38
N GLU A 160 -0.15 3.16 -11.40
CA GLU A 160 1.14 2.72 -11.95
C GLU A 160 1.98 1.89 -10.96
N PHE A 161 1.35 0.98 -10.24
CA PHE A 161 2.04 -0.07 -9.49
C PHE A 161 2.13 -1.36 -10.32
N ASN A 162 3.18 -2.15 -10.10
CA ASN A 162 3.33 -3.43 -10.80
C ASN A 162 2.32 -4.48 -10.30
N SER A 163 1.82 -4.36 -9.07
CA SER A 163 0.82 -5.24 -8.48
C SER A 163 -0.28 -4.43 -7.81
N VAL A 164 -1.30 -4.06 -8.59
CA VAL A 164 -2.47 -3.30 -8.11
C VAL A 164 -3.43 -4.16 -7.29
N GLY A 165 -4.34 -3.51 -6.56
CA GLY A 165 -5.37 -4.15 -5.75
C GLY A 165 -5.15 -3.99 -4.25
N THR A 166 -5.99 -4.64 -3.47
CA THR A 166 -5.90 -4.61 -2.00
C THR A 166 -4.75 -5.50 -1.52
N LYS A 167 -3.95 -4.97 -0.59
CA LYS A 167 -2.78 -5.60 0.01
C LYS A 167 -2.88 -5.53 1.53
N VAL A 168 -2.22 -6.46 2.22
CA VAL A 168 -2.14 -6.49 3.68
C VAL A 168 -0.69 -6.62 4.10
N ILE A 169 -0.23 -5.72 4.96
CA ILE A 169 1.09 -5.77 5.57
C ILE A 169 0.93 -6.24 7.01
N LEU A 170 1.49 -7.40 7.33
CA LEU A 170 1.39 -8.00 8.67
C LEU A 170 2.38 -7.36 9.65
N LYS A 171 2.18 -6.06 9.89
CA LYS A 171 2.95 -5.26 10.85
C LYS A 171 1.98 -4.31 11.57
N ASN A 172 2.28 -3.97 12.81
CA ASN A 172 1.50 -2.97 13.55
C ASN A 172 1.75 -1.54 13.02
N ARG A 173 2.89 -1.34 12.36
CA ARG A 173 3.28 -0.06 11.77
C ARG A 173 3.99 -0.31 10.44
N ALA A 174 3.53 0.32 9.38
CA ALA A 174 4.14 0.22 8.06
C ALA A 174 4.37 1.59 7.44
N THR A 175 5.47 1.72 6.73
CA THR A 175 5.81 2.93 5.99
C THR A 175 5.18 2.92 4.61
N ILE A 176 5.16 4.08 3.96
CA ILE A 176 4.75 4.17 2.55
C ILE A 176 5.66 3.33 1.65
N PHE A 177 6.95 3.14 2.01
CA PHE A 177 7.86 2.28 1.26
C PHE A 177 7.59 0.79 1.47
N ASP A 178 7.10 0.37 2.66
CA ASP A 178 6.59 -0.99 2.85
C ASP A 178 5.40 -1.25 1.92
N ALA A 179 4.50 -0.25 1.78
CA ALA A 179 3.35 -0.36 0.88
C ALA A 179 3.76 -0.40 -0.59
N LEU A 180 4.72 0.43 -1.02
CA LEU A 180 5.28 0.38 -2.37
C LEU A 180 5.89 -0.99 -2.66
N ALA A 181 6.71 -1.52 -1.75
CA ALA A 181 7.32 -2.85 -1.91
C ALA A 181 6.26 -3.96 -2.02
N MET A 182 5.19 -3.91 -1.19
CA MET A 182 4.08 -4.86 -1.24
C MET A 182 3.26 -4.73 -2.53
N ALA A 183 3.15 -3.52 -3.10
CA ALA A 183 2.52 -3.27 -4.41
C ALA A 183 3.44 -3.59 -5.60
N GLY A 184 4.59 -4.23 -5.36
CA GLY A 184 5.55 -4.62 -6.39
C GLY A 184 6.31 -3.44 -6.98
N GLU A 185 6.46 -2.36 -6.23
CA GLU A 185 7.06 -1.10 -6.66
C GLU A 185 6.24 -0.36 -7.73
N SER A 186 6.70 0.83 -8.08
CA SER A 186 6.09 1.64 -9.14
C SER A 186 6.69 1.34 -10.50
N ASN A 187 5.87 1.41 -11.53
CA ASN A 187 6.35 1.40 -12.91
C ASN A 187 7.28 2.62 -13.16
N ILE A 188 8.23 2.48 -14.09
CA ILE A 188 9.14 3.57 -14.50
C ILE A 188 8.40 4.79 -15.07
N LEU A 189 7.21 4.57 -15.62
CA LEU A 189 6.33 5.60 -16.17
C LEU A 189 5.39 6.25 -15.14
N ALA A 190 5.58 5.93 -13.86
CA ALA A 190 4.81 6.50 -12.78
C ALA A 190 5.27 7.92 -12.40
N LYS A 191 4.33 8.80 -12.07
CA LYS A 191 4.59 10.11 -11.49
C LYS A 191 4.91 9.97 -10.00
N LYS A 192 6.14 9.61 -9.65
CA LYS A 192 6.57 9.41 -8.25
C LYS A 192 6.47 10.68 -7.39
N ASN A 193 6.49 11.85 -8.01
CA ASN A 193 6.31 13.13 -7.33
C ASN A 193 4.84 13.49 -7.05
N GLU A 194 3.89 12.68 -7.52
CA GLU A 194 2.44 12.90 -7.41
C GLU A 194 1.72 11.61 -7.03
N LEU A 195 2.12 11.00 -5.90
CA LEU A 195 1.35 9.92 -5.30
C LEU A 195 0.19 10.54 -4.51
N PHE A 196 -1.03 10.11 -4.74
CA PHE A 196 -2.18 10.49 -3.93
C PHE A 196 -2.43 9.42 -2.87
N LEU A 197 -2.40 9.86 -1.61
CA LEU A 197 -2.85 9.12 -0.45
C LEU A 197 -4.29 9.57 -0.13
N ILE A 198 -5.24 8.68 -0.27
CA ILE A 198 -6.65 8.91 0.07
C ILE A 198 -6.89 8.23 1.41
N ARG A 199 -7.13 9.03 2.45
CA ARG A 199 -7.28 8.58 3.84
C ARG A 199 -8.64 8.96 4.39
N GLN A 200 -9.25 8.01 5.10
CA GLN A 200 -10.51 8.21 5.80
C GLN A 200 -10.27 8.85 7.16
N TYR A 201 -11.17 9.73 7.56
CA TYR A 201 -11.20 10.41 8.84
C TYR A 201 -12.64 10.39 9.36
N ASP A 202 -12.84 10.71 10.63
CA ASP A 202 -14.18 10.90 11.16
C ASP A 202 -14.95 11.95 10.35
N GLY A 203 -16.07 11.50 9.76
CA GLY A 203 -16.96 12.36 8.97
C GLY A 203 -16.54 12.60 7.52
N GLY A 204 -15.44 12.00 7.00
CA GLY A 204 -15.10 12.16 5.59
C GLY A 204 -13.75 11.64 5.15
N THR A 205 -13.38 11.96 3.91
CA THR A 205 -12.14 11.50 3.27
C THR A 205 -11.31 12.71 2.82
N LYS A 206 -9.98 12.64 3.01
CA LYS A 206 -9.04 13.63 2.48
C LYS A 206 -8.09 12.97 1.48
N ILE A 207 -7.70 13.75 0.48
CA ILE A 207 -6.69 13.37 -0.50
C ILE A 207 -5.43 14.18 -0.20
N HIS A 208 -4.32 13.48 0.02
CA HIS A 208 -3.01 14.07 0.27
C HIS A 208 -2.10 13.76 -0.90
N GLN A 209 -1.41 14.76 -1.42
CA GLN A 209 -0.39 14.59 -2.45
C GLN A 209 0.96 14.39 -1.78
N ILE A 210 1.64 13.31 -2.13
CA ILE A 210 2.92 12.89 -1.58
C ILE A 210 3.95 12.86 -2.68
N ASN A 211 5.12 13.44 -2.42
CA ASN A 211 6.26 13.38 -3.31
C ASN A 211 7.24 12.29 -2.84
N LEU A 212 7.23 11.13 -3.52
CA LEU A 212 8.14 10.02 -3.20
C LEU A 212 9.61 10.33 -3.53
N ASN A 213 9.85 11.33 -4.38
CA ASN A 213 11.21 11.73 -4.74
C ASN A 213 11.86 12.60 -3.67
N ASP A 214 11.09 13.17 -2.75
CA ASP A 214 11.55 14.11 -1.74
C ASP A 214 11.99 13.39 -0.47
N ARG A 215 13.22 13.65 0.00
CA ARG A 215 13.74 13.06 1.24
C ARG A 215 12.98 13.52 2.49
N ARG A 216 12.37 14.70 2.48
CA ARG A 216 11.55 15.23 3.58
C ARG A 216 10.29 14.40 3.84
N LEU A 217 9.93 13.50 2.93
CA LEU A 217 8.87 12.52 3.16
C LEU A 217 9.11 11.72 4.45
N LEU A 218 10.38 11.48 4.82
CA LEU A 218 10.73 10.73 6.04
C LEU A 218 10.26 11.43 7.33
N ALA A 219 10.18 12.77 7.31
CA ALA A 219 9.65 13.59 8.41
C ALA A 219 8.16 13.95 8.23
N SER A 220 7.51 13.46 7.18
CA SER A 220 6.12 13.78 6.89
C SER A 220 5.17 13.00 7.79
N PRO A 221 4.00 13.60 8.19
CA PRO A 221 2.93 12.86 8.87
C PRO A 221 2.33 11.74 8.02
N TYR A 222 2.62 11.72 6.72
CA TYR A 222 2.14 10.70 5.78
C TYR A 222 3.18 9.61 5.47
N TYR A 223 4.32 9.62 6.18
CA TYR A 223 5.33 8.59 6.03
C TYR A 223 4.82 7.20 6.41
N PHE A 224 3.96 7.13 7.43
CA PHE A 224 3.31 5.91 7.85
C PHE A 224 1.91 5.81 7.25
N ILE A 225 1.64 4.64 6.64
CA ILE A 225 0.31 4.31 6.14
C ILE A 225 -0.58 3.81 7.27
N GLN A 226 -1.88 4.00 7.10
CA GLN A 226 -2.92 3.53 8.01
C GLN A 226 -3.80 2.47 7.34
N PRO A 227 -4.52 1.64 8.10
CA PRO A 227 -5.53 0.75 7.55
C PRO A 227 -6.55 1.52 6.70
N ASN A 228 -6.98 0.89 5.60
CA ASN A 228 -7.90 1.42 4.60
C ASN A 228 -7.40 2.61 3.77
N ASP A 229 -6.10 2.97 3.86
CA ASP A 229 -5.50 3.93 2.94
C ASP A 229 -5.58 3.44 1.49
N VAL A 230 -5.84 4.38 0.56
CA VAL A 230 -5.74 4.11 -0.87
C VAL A 230 -4.57 4.91 -1.44
N LEU A 231 -3.63 4.21 -2.05
CA LEU A 231 -2.47 4.80 -2.74
C LEU A 231 -2.77 4.80 -4.24
N TYR A 232 -2.89 5.98 -4.82
CA TYR A 232 -3.09 6.13 -6.25
C TYR A 232 -1.90 6.81 -6.90
N LEU A 233 -1.21 6.08 -7.76
CA LEU A 233 -0.03 6.54 -8.48
C LEU A 233 -0.37 6.82 -9.94
N GLN A 234 -0.28 8.09 -10.32
CA GLN A 234 -0.64 8.54 -11.66
C GLN A 234 0.39 8.13 -12.72
N PRO A 235 -0.05 7.88 -13.98
CA PRO A 235 0.84 7.73 -15.12
C PRO A 235 1.45 9.07 -15.56
N MET A 236 2.67 9.05 -16.05
CA MET A 236 3.27 10.20 -16.75
C MET A 236 2.51 10.45 -18.05
N GLN A 237 2.45 11.72 -18.48
CA GLN A 237 1.79 12.12 -19.74
C GLN A 237 2.35 11.40 -20.99
N ILE A 238 3.63 11.05 -20.96
CA ILE A 238 4.29 10.33 -22.04
C ILE A 238 3.63 8.96 -22.34
N ARG A 239 3.00 8.34 -21.34
CA ARG A 239 2.22 7.11 -21.53
C ARG A 239 0.91 7.34 -22.29
N GLN A 240 0.37 8.56 -22.22
CA GLN A 240 -0.89 8.90 -22.91
C GLN A 240 -0.69 9.14 -24.41
N ILE A 241 0.52 9.47 -24.83
CA ILE A 241 0.85 9.79 -26.23
C ILE A 241 1.23 8.51 -27.02
N GLY A 242 1.72 7.47 -26.34
CA GLY A 242 2.10 6.20 -26.96
C GLY A 242 1.03 5.12 -26.79
N SER A 243 0.46 4.61 -27.87
CA SER A 243 -0.55 3.54 -27.85
C SER A 243 -0.02 2.17 -27.41
N GLY A 244 1.23 2.06 -26.94
CA GLY A 244 1.87 0.82 -26.54
C GLY A 244 2.06 0.70 -25.03
N GLU A 245 1.73 -0.46 -24.47
CA GLU A 245 1.92 -0.79 -23.04
C GLU A 245 3.40 -0.90 -22.63
N SER A 246 4.33 -0.85 -23.59
CA SER A 246 5.78 -0.95 -23.36
C SER A 246 6.57 0.02 -24.22
N LEU A 247 7.75 0.46 -23.73
CA LEU A 247 8.74 1.26 -24.47
C LEU A 247 9.13 0.59 -25.81
N SER A 248 9.17 -0.74 -25.84
CA SER A 248 9.47 -1.50 -27.05
C SER A 248 8.41 -1.31 -28.15
N ALA A 249 7.14 -1.27 -27.80
CA ALA A 249 6.04 -1.04 -28.77
C ALA A 249 6.09 0.39 -29.34
N SER A 250 6.41 1.40 -28.52
CA SER A 250 6.55 2.78 -28.99
C SER A 250 7.77 2.96 -29.90
N LEU A 251 8.89 2.30 -29.58
CA LEU A 251 10.08 2.27 -30.43
C LEU A 251 9.81 1.55 -31.76
N GLN A 252 9.09 0.43 -31.72
CA GLN A 252 8.74 -0.33 -32.92
C GLN A 252 7.83 0.47 -33.86
N LEU A 253 6.88 1.23 -33.35
CA LEU A 253 6.06 2.17 -34.12
C LEU A 253 6.92 3.28 -34.75
N GLY A 254 7.86 3.86 -33.98
CA GLY A 254 8.78 4.88 -34.48
C GLY A 254 9.67 4.36 -35.63
N ILE A 255 10.23 3.16 -35.46
CA ILE A 255 11.05 2.49 -36.49
C ILE A 255 10.20 2.17 -37.73
N SER A 256 8.95 1.69 -37.55
CA SER A 256 8.05 1.39 -38.66
C SER A 256 7.70 2.61 -39.47
N ILE A 257 7.42 3.74 -38.84
CA ILE A 257 7.15 5.02 -39.52
C ILE A 257 8.41 5.50 -40.28
N LEU A 258 9.59 5.42 -39.63
CA LEU A 258 10.84 5.82 -40.26
C LEU A 258 11.15 4.98 -41.51
N THR A 259 10.99 3.66 -41.44
CA THR A 259 11.20 2.75 -42.55
C THR A 259 10.21 3.00 -43.69
N ALA A 260 8.93 3.28 -43.39
CA ALA A 260 7.93 3.64 -44.40
C ALA A 260 8.30 4.95 -45.12
N ILE A 261 8.75 5.97 -44.39
CA ILE A 261 9.21 7.25 -44.98
C ILE A 261 10.42 7.02 -45.88
N LEU A 262 11.42 6.25 -45.41
CA LEU A 262 12.62 5.94 -46.19
C LEU A 262 12.28 5.12 -47.45
N PHE A 263 11.33 4.19 -47.37
CA PHE A 263 10.86 3.41 -48.50
C PHE A 263 10.17 4.28 -49.55
N ILE A 264 9.22 5.15 -49.13
CA ILE A 264 8.54 6.09 -50.05
C ILE A 264 9.58 7.02 -50.68
N TYR A 265 10.54 7.52 -49.94
CA TYR A 265 11.59 8.38 -50.49
C TYR A 265 12.48 7.64 -51.50
N GLY A 266 12.84 6.37 -51.21
CA GLY A 266 13.62 5.53 -52.14
C GLY A 266 12.93 5.30 -53.48
N VAL A 267 11.63 5.01 -53.40
CA VAL A 267 10.79 4.82 -54.60
C VAL A 267 10.65 6.13 -55.42
N THR A 268 10.39 7.28 -54.75
CA THR A 268 10.23 8.57 -55.44
C THR A 268 11.55 9.14 -55.99
N SER A 269 12.70 8.78 -55.41
CA SER A 269 14.03 9.22 -55.86
C SER A 269 14.66 8.28 -56.90
N GLY A 270 13.97 7.18 -57.28
CA GLY A 270 14.45 6.26 -58.32
C GLY A 270 15.69 5.46 -57.86
N ILE A 271 15.87 5.24 -56.54
CA ILE A 271 16.98 4.45 -55.96
C ILE A 271 16.69 2.95 -56.03
N PHE A 272 15.40 2.57 -56.15
CA PHE A 272 14.92 1.20 -56.37
C PHE A 272 14.19 1.07 -57.69
#